data_24ec1450da786b9118113e65cc86b7d4
#
_entry.id   24ec1450da786b9118113e65cc86b7d4
#
_cell.length_a   1.000
_cell.length_b   1.000
_cell.length_c   1.000
_cell.angle_alpha   90.00
_cell.angle_beta   90.00
_cell.angle_gamma   90.00
#
_symmetry.space_group_name_H-M   'P 1'
#
loop_
_entity.id
_entity.type
_entity.pdbx_description
1 polymer ?
#
loop_
_entity_poly.entity_id
_entity_poly.type
_entity_poly.pdbx_seq_one_letter_code
_entity_poly.pdbx_strand_id
1 'polypeptide(L)'
;MAIKISKKIKAYSVQKPEDKAKEAAAPVAAPAPAVVDFPGADIIQMHEKVERPEVLIGNTYKIKSPLVEHAMYVTINDIVLNPGTEHELRRPFEVFINSKNMEHYAWTVALTRMISAVLRRGGDIGFVAEELQAVFDPRGGSW
;
A
#
# COMPACT_ATOMS: atom_id res chain seq x y z
N MET A 1 26.54 -26.91 -40.58
CA MET A 1 27.41 -25.99 -39.82
C MET A 1 26.78 -25.80 -38.44
N ALA A 2 27.52 -26.11 -37.37
CA ALA A 2 27.03 -25.88 -36.01
C ALA A 2 27.44 -24.48 -35.54
N ILE A 3 26.49 -23.66 -35.14
CA ILE A 3 26.73 -22.32 -34.61
C ILE A 3 27.06 -22.47 -33.11
N LYS A 4 28.28 -22.11 -32.72
CA LYS A 4 28.73 -22.14 -31.32
C LYS A 4 28.33 -20.82 -30.63
N ILE A 5 27.37 -20.87 -29.71
CA ILE A 5 26.95 -19.70 -28.91
C ILE A 5 27.94 -19.53 -27.76
N SER A 6 28.70 -18.44 -27.78
CA SER A 6 29.74 -18.11 -26.79
C SER A 6 29.26 -17.21 -25.64
N LYS A 7 28.01 -16.69 -25.69
CA LYS A 7 27.46 -15.80 -24.68
C LYS A 7 26.34 -16.49 -23.89
N LYS A 8 26.33 -16.28 -22.57
CA LYS A 8 25.26 -16.77 -21.67
C LYS A 8 23.96 -16.11 -22.02
N ILE A 9 22.89 -16.89 -22.25
CA ILE A 9 21.51 -16.40 -22.42
C ILE A 9 21.04 -15.83 -21.07
N LYS A 10 20.68 -14.55 -21.03
CA LYS A 10 20.21 -13.89 -19.79
C LYS A 10 18.69 -13.93 -19.62
N ALA A 11 17.94 -14.00 -20.69
CA ALA A 11 16.49 -14.15 -20.71
C ALA A 11 16.03 -14.69 -22.06
N TYR A 12 14.85 -15.31 -22.09
CA TYR A 12 14.14 -15.68 -23.33
C TYR A 12 12.66 -15.39 -23.17
N SER A 13 12.00 -15.02 -24.26
CA SER A 13 10.55 -14.90 -24.34
C SER A 13 10.08 -15.57 -25.64
N VAL A 14 8.92 -16.24 -25.55
CA VAL A 14 8.28 -16.86 -26.72
C VAL A 14 7.24 -15.87 -27.24
N GLN A 15 7.49 -15.32 -28.43
CA GLN A 15 6.50 -14.48 -29.12
C GLN A 15 5.49 -15.36 -29.85
N LYS A 16 4.21 -15.21 -29.54
CA LYS A 16 3.11 -15.82 -30.28
C LYS A 16 2.78 -14.96 -31.51
N PRO A 17 2.22 -15.54 -32.60
CA PRO A 17 1.83 -14.77 -33.80
C PRO A 17 0.86 -13.61 -33.51
N GLU A 18 0.06 -13.71 -32.45
CA GLU A 18 -0.91 -12.71 -32.00
C GLU A 18 -0.25 -11.46 -31.40
N ASP A 19 0.99 -11.58 -30.88
CA ASP A 19 1.71 -10.46 -30.26
C ASP A 19 2.21 -9.46 -31.33
N LYS A 20 2.52 -9.94 -32.56
CA LYS A 20 2.92 -9.08 -33.69
C LYS A 20 1.79 -8.19 -34.22
N ALA A 21 0.54 -8.63 -34.09
CA ALA A 21 -0.62 -7.84 -34.53
C ALA A 21 -0.97 -6.72 -33.54
N LYS A 22 -0.62 -6.90 -32.27
CA LYS A 22 -0.84 -5.89 -31.20
C LYS A 22 0.21 -4.77 -31.22
N GLU A 23 1.43 -5.08 -31.63
CA GLU A 23 2.53 -4.09 -31.69
C GLU A 23 2.33 -3.09 -32.85
N ALA A 24 1.61 -3.50 -33.91
CA ALA A 24 1.32 -2.63 -35.05
C ALA A 24 0.10 -1.70 -34.87
N ALA A 25 -0.68 -1.87 -33.78
CA ALA A 25 -1.92 -1.13 -33.51
C ALA A 25 -1.86 -0.23 -32.27
N ALA A 26 -0.70 -0.06 -31.62
CA ALA A 26 -0.57 0.83 -30.48
C ALA A 26 -0.53 2.29 -30.95
N PRO A 27 -1.41 3.18 -30.43
CA PRO A 27 -1.30 4.61 -30.71
C PRO A 27 0.00 5.13 -30.13
N VAL A 28 0.70 5.97 -30.91
CA VAL A 28 1.91 6.68 -30.49
C VAL A 28 1.58 7.45 -29.21
N ALA A 29 2.00 6.94 -28.07
CA ALA A 29 1.90 7.63 -26.80
C ALA A 29 2.81 8.87 -26.88
N ALA A 30 2.27 10.01 -26.48
CA ALA A 30 3.04 11.25 -26.29
C ALA A 30 4.27 10.95 -25.41
N PRO A 31 5.41 11.61 -25.64
CA PRO A 31 6.61 11.35 -24.85
C PRO A 31 6.30 11.62 -23.38
N ALA A 32 6.45 10.60 -22.56
CA ALA A 32 6.45 10.76 -21.10
C ALA A 32 7.51 11.82 -20.74
N PRO A 33 7.25 12.69 -19.75
CA PRO A 33 8.26 13.65 -19.31
C PRO A 33 9.54 12.88 -18.97
N ALA A 34 10.66 13.34 -19.51
CA ALA A 34 11.95 12.73 -19.29
C ALA A 34 12.20 12.61 -17.78
N VAL A 35 12.29 11.39 -17.29
CA VAL A 35 12.77 11.12 -15.94
C VAL A 35 14.21 11.61 -15.91
N VAL A 36 14.46 12.72 -15.26
CA VAL A 36 15.81 13.21 -15.02
C VAL A 36 16.39 12.29 -13.95
N ASP A 37 17.17 11.31 -14.39
CA ASP A 37 17.89 10.40 -13.52
C ASP A 37 18.99 11.20 -12.81
N PHE A 38 18.75 11.58 -11.57
CA PHE A 38 19.77 12.18 -10.72
C PHE A 38 20.64 11.04 -10.18
N PRO A 39 21.91 10.92 -10.60
CA PRO A 39 22.78 9.87 -10.10
C PRO A 39 23.06 10.12 -8.61
N GLY A 40 22.43 9.33 -7.74
CA GLY A 40 22.78 9.28 -6.31
C GLY A 40 21.64 9.43 -5.30
N ALA A 41 20.40 9.57 -5.70
CA ALA A 41 19.28 9.56 -4.75
C ALA A 41 18.59 8.21 -4.74
N ASP A 42 18.81 7.41 -3.70
CA ASP A 42 18.03 6.20 -3.46
C ASP A 42 16.58 6.60 -3.10
N ILE A 43 15.66 6.46 -4.06
CA ILE A 43 14.24 6.71 -3.83
C ILE A 43 13.70 5.59 -2.95
N ILE A 44 13.33 5.94 -1.72
CA ILE A 44 12.75 5.00 -0.77
C ILE A 44 11.28 4.78 -1.15
N GLN A 45 10.95 3.53 -1.49
CA GLN A 45 9.58 3.07 -1.67
C GLN A 45 9.10 2.36 -0.41
N MET A 46 7.76 2.39 -0.20
CA MET A 46 7.17 1.71 0.95
C MET A 46 7.34 0.20 0.84
N HIS A 47 7.92 -0.40 1.87
CA HIS A 47 8.05 -1.86 2.03
C HIS A 47 8.13 -2.21 3.52
N GLU A 48 7.97 -3.50 3.87
CA GLU A 48 7.86 -3.97 5.25
C GLU A 48 9.10 -3.73 6.14
N LYS A 49 10.26 -3.45 5.54
CA LYS A 49 11.52 -3.17 6.26
C LYS A 49 11.77 -1.69 6.50
N VAL A 50 10.87 -0.79 6.06
CA VAL A 50 10.98 0.63 6.38
C VAL A 50 10.88 0.79 7.89
N GLU A 51 11.92 1.37 8.51
CA GLU A 51 11.93 1.62 9.93
C GLU A 51 10.90 2.68 10.31
N ARG A 52 10.25 2.45 11.46
CA ARG A 52 9.29 3.41 11.99
C ARG A 52 10.04 4.61 12.56
N PRO A 53 9.80 5.85 12.06
CA PRO A 53 10.33 7.06 12.68
C PRO A 53 9.82 7.22 14.12
N GLU A 54 10.57 7.96 14.95
CA GLU A 54 10.13 8.29 16.32
C GLU A 54 8.81 9.06 16.33
N VAL A 55 8.63 9.98 15.36
CA VAL A 55 7.44 10.81 15.22
C VAL A 55 6.77 10.55 13.88
N LEU A 56 5.47 10.31 13.90
CA LEU A 56 4.61 10.19 12.72
C LEU A 56 3.53 11.27 12.78
N ILE A 57 3.06 11.69 11.60
CA ILE A 57 1.96 12.65 11.48
C ILE A 57 0.68 11.85 11.33
N GLY A 58 -0.33 12.13 12.18
CA GLY A 58 -1.57 11.38 12.11
C GLY A 58 -2.77 12.13 12.63
N ASN A 59 -3.94 11.52 12.40
CA ASN A 59 -5.23 12.02 12.85
C ASN A 59 -5.92 10.99 13.73
N THR A 60 -6.62 11.46 14.75
CA THR A 60 -7.45 10.62 15.61
C THR A 60 -8.92 10.94 15.38
N TYR A 61 -9.67 9.93 14.99
CA TYR A 61 -11.11 10.00 14.75
C TYR A 61 -11.88 9.41 15.91
N LYS A 62 -12.86 10.16 16.43
CA LYS A 62 -13.80 9.68 17.45
C LYS A 62 -15.02 9.09 16.74
N ILE A 63 -15.23 7.80 16.92
CA ILE A 63 -16.39 7.08 16.37
C ILE A 63 -17.31 6.72 17.53
N LYS A 64 -18.58 7.09 17.43
CA LYS A 64 -19.61 6.72 18.38
C LYS A 64 -20.74 5.99 17.64
N SER A 65 -20.90 4.72 17.94
CA SER A 65 -22.01 3.92 17.45
C SER A 65 -23.17 3.97 18.46
N PRO A 66 -24.43 4.00 18.03
CA PRO A 66 -25.58 3.87 18.91
C PRO A 66 -25.65 2.50 19.62
N LEU A 67 -24.94 1.50 19.10
CA LEU A 67 -24.92 0.13 19.62
C LEU A 67 -23.87 -0.08 20.72
N VAL A 68 -22.95 0.86 20.91
CA VAL A 68 -21.85 0.74 21.85
C VAL A 68 -21.86 1.92 22.81
N GLU A 69 -21.84 1.65 24.11
CA GLU A 69 -21.90 2.69 25.16
C GLU A 69 -20.69 3.63 25.06
N HIS A 70 -19.51 3.09 24.76
CA HIS A 70 -18.26 3.84 24.73
C HIS A 70 -17.81 4.16 23.30
N ALA A 71 -17.36 5.39 23.09
CA ALA A 71 -16.75 5.78 21.82
C ALA A 71 -15.43 5.02 21.57
N MET A 72 -15.18 4.73 20.31
CA MET A 72 -13.88 4.28 19.82
C MET A 72 -13.08 5.46 19.27
N TYR A 73 -11.79 5.43 19.45
CA TYR A 73 -10.85 6.39 18.89
C TYR A 73 -9.91 5.65 17.94
N VAL A 74 -10.01 5.97 16.65
CA VAL A 74 -9.17 5.38 15.61
C VAL A 74 -8.10 6.40 15.24
N THR A 75 -6.84 6.06 15.47
CA THR A 75 -5.69 6.88 15.10
C THR A 75 -5.04 6.27 13.87
N ILE A 76 -4.87 7.07 12.81
CA ILE A 76 -4.16 6.69 11.60
C ILE A 76 -2.95 7.61 11.51
N ASN A 77 -1.76 7.01 11.51
CA ASN A 77 -0.50 7.71 11.39
C ASN A 77 0.12 7.44 10.02
N ASP A 78 0.62 8.49 9.41
CA ASP A 78 1.25 8.48 8.10
C ASP A 78 2.77 8.64 8.23
N ILE A 79 3.49 7.97 7.35
CA ILE A 79 4.91 8.19 7.10
C ILE A 79 5.07 9.08 5.88
N VAL A 80 6.08 9.96 5.92
CA VAL A 80 6.52 10.73 4.76
C VAL A 80 7.80 10.08 4.25
N LEU A 81 7.75 9.56 3.03
CA LEU A 81 8.89 9.01 2.32
C LEU A 81 9.55 10.10 1.48
N ASN A 82 10.88 10.09 1.39
CA ASN A 82 11.68 11.05 0.61
C ASN A 82 11.36 12.53 0.92
N PRO A 83 11.32 12.96 2.19
CA PRO A 83 10.89 14.30 2.57
C PRO A 83 11.76 15.37 1.90
N GLY A 84 11.12 16.45 1.42
CA GLY A 84 11.79 17.58 0.78
C GLY A 84 12.33 17.31 -0.62
N THR A 85 11.99 16.20 -1.24
CA THR A 85 12.34 15.87 -2.63
C THR A 85 11.11 15.90 -3.54
N GLU A 86 11.31 15.87 -4.87
CA GLU A 86 10.21 15.74 -5.85
C GLU A 86 9.48 14.38 -5.75
N HIS A 87 10.09 13.40 -5.04
CA HIS A 87 9.52 12.08 -4.78
C HIS A 87 8.91 11.97 -3.39
N GLU A 88 8.62 13.09 -2.74
CA GLU A 88 7.96 13.09 -1.44
C GLU A 88 6.59 12.42 -1.55
N LEU A 89 6.38 11.41 -0.73
CA LEU A 89 5.14 10.64 -0.71
C LEU A 89 4.67 10.39 0.72
N ARG A 90 3.50 10.90 1.06
CA ARG A 90 2.84 10.62 2.33
C ARG A 90 1.94 9.40 2.19
N ARG A 91 2.14 8.41 3.09
CA ARG A 91 1.38 7.16 3.08
C ARG A 91 0.96 6.75 4.49
N PRO A 92 -0.23 6.14 4.65
CA PRO A 92 -0.60 5.55 5.93
C PRO A 92 0.37 4.41 6.28
N PHE A 93 0.79 4.40 7.55
CA PHE A 93 1.81 3.50 8.06
C PHE A 93 1.28 2.59 9.17
N GLU A 94 0.48 3.14 10.08
CA GLU A 94 -0.05 2.39 11.21
C GLU A 94 -1.43 2.89 11.61
N VAL A 95 -2.22 1.98 12.18
CA VAL A 95 -3.56 2.25 12.72
C VAL A 95 -3.62 1.74 14.15
N PHE A 96 -4.22 2.55 15.03
CA PHE A 96 -4.55 2.16 16.39
C PHE A 96 -6.03 2.39 16.68
N ILE A 97 -6.64 1.47 17.39
CA ILE A 97 -8.01 1.61 17.88
C ILE A 97 -7.98 1.54 19.40
N ASN A 98 -8.47 2.59 20.04
CA ASN A 98 -8.58 2.68 21.48
C ASN A 98 -10.05 2.85 21.89
N SER A 99 -10.48 2.08 22.88
CA SER A 99 -11.81 2.19 23.46
C SER A 99 -11.74 1.87 24.96
N LYS A 100 -12.69 2.40 25.73
CA LYS A 100 -12.90 1.99 27.12
C LYS A 100 -13.55 0.61 27.24
N ASN A 101 -14.18 0.13 26.14
CA ASN A 101 -14.72 -1.22 26.11
C ASN A 101 -13.59 -2.23 25.91
N MET A 102 -13.37 -3.08 26.91
CA MET A 102 -12.29 -4.08 26.92
C MET A 102 -12.77 -5.47 26.47
N GLU A 103 -14.06 -5.64 26.18
CA GLU A 103 -14.65 -6.96 25.85
C GLU A 103 -13.96 -7.62 24.66
N HIS A 104 -13.59 -6.83 23.63
CA HIS A 104 -12.94 -7.34 22.42
C HIS A 104 -11.52 -6.80 22.23
N TYR A 105 -10.88 -6.40 23.32
CA TYR A 105 -9.56 -5.74 23.26
C TYR A 105 -8.52 -6.52 22.47
N ALA A 106 -8.36 -7.82 22.74
CA ALA A 106 -7.36 -8.66 22.07
C ALA A 106 -7.59 -8.74 20.55
N TRP A 107 -8.85 -8.88 20.13
CA TRP A 107 -9.24 -8.91 18.72
C TRP A 107 -9.01 -7.55 18.05
N THR A 108 -9.37 -6.46 18.71
CA THR A 108 -9.13 -5.10 18.22
C THR A 108 -7.64 -4.83 18.02
N VAL A 109 -6.82 -5.22 18.99
CA VAL A 109 -5.35 -5.10 18.87
C VAL A 109 -4.80 -5.97 17.74
N ALA A 110 -5.26 -7.22 17.60
CA ALA A 110 -4.84 -8.11 16.51
C ALA A 110 -5.20 -7.51 15.15
N LEU A 111 -6.43 -7.01 14.98
CA LEU A 111 -6.89 -6.37 13.75
C LEU A 111 -6.03 -5.16 13.38
N THR A 112 -5.78 -4.24 14.32
CA THR A 112 -4.96 -3.05 14.05
C THR A 112 -3.53 -3.40 13.68
N ARG A 113 -2.95 -4.45 14.28
CA ARG A 113 -1.62 -4.95 13.90
C ARG A 113 -1.60 -5.52 12.49
N MET A 114 -2.63 -6.27 12.10
CA MET A 114 -2.76 -6.83 10.74
C MET A 114 -2.94 -5.71 9.70
N ILE A 115 -3.83 -4.74 9.95
CA ILE A 115 -3.99 -3.58 9.06
C ILE A 115 -2.66 -2.85 8.92
N SER A 116 -1.98 -2.52 10.02
CA SER A 116 -0.69 -1.83 9.99
C SER A 116 0.39 -2.63 9.23
N ALA A 117 0.37 -3.96 9.31
CA ALA A 117 1.28 -4.80 8.55
C ALA A 117 1.01 -4.73 7.03
N VAL A 118 -0.27 -4.70 6.63
CA VAL A 118 -0.66 -4.53 5.22
C VAL A 118 -0.27 -3.14 4.71
N LEU A 119 -0.53 -2.07 5.48
CA LEU A 119 -0.14 -0.69 5.10
C LEU A 119 1.35 -0.59 4.81
N ARG A 120 2.18 -1.24 5.62
CA ARG A 120 3.65 -1.24 5.47
C ARG A 120 4.15 -2.02 4.27
N ARG A 121 3.38 -2.92 3.70
CA ARG A 121 3.81 -3.64 2.48
C ARG A 121 3.88 -2.74 1.25
N GLY A 122 3.22 -1.61 1.27
CA GLY A 122 3.16 -0.71 0.10
C GLY A 122 2.13 -1.17 -0.93
N GLY A 123 2.16 -0.56 -2.11
CA GLY A 123 1.20 -0.79 -3.18
C GLY A 123 -0.14 -0.09 -2.93
N ASP A 124 -1.18 -0.52 -3.63
CA ASP A 124 -2.55 -0.06 -3.40
C ASP A 124 -3.10 -0.74 -2.15
N ILE A 125 -3.60 0.07 -1.23
CA ILE A 125 -4.17 -0.37 0.05
C ILE A 125 -5.67 -0.08 0.17
N GLY A 126 -6.30 0.44 -0.90
CA GLY A 126 -7.71 0.78 -0.94
C GLY A 126 -8.60 -0.43 -0.63
N PHE A 127 -8.20 -1.60 -1.09
CA PHE A 127 -8.92 -2.85 -0.85
C PHE A 127 -9.13 -3.17 0.65
N VAL A 128 -8.24 -2.71 1.55
CA VAL A 128 -8.41 -2.92 3.00
C VAL A 128 -9.69 -2.25 3.50
N ALA A 129 -10.00 -1.05 3.00
CA ALA A 129 -11.24 -0.35 3.38
C ALA A 129 -12.46 -1.06 2.81
N GLU A 130 -12.37 -1.56 1.56
CA GLU A 130 -13.44 -2.33 0.91
C GLU A 130 -13.76 -3.62 1.68
N GLU A 131 -12.73 -4.39 2.06
CA GLU A 131 -12.88 -5.60 2.87
C GLU A 131 -13.48 -5.32 4.25
N LEU A 132 -13.08 -4.21 4.90
CA LEU A 132 -13.66 -3.83 6.19
C LEU A 132 -15.12 -3.38 6.06
N GLN A 133 -15.50 -2.72 4.97
CA GLN A 133 -16.89 -2.33 4.70
C GLN A 133 -17.78 -3.54 4.40
N ALA A 134 -17.22 -4.62 3.88
CA ALA A 134 -17.96 -5.86 3.62
C ALA A 134 -18.31 -6.65 4.90
N VAL A 135 -17.76 -6.27 6.05
CA VAL A 135 -18.05 -6.94 7.32
C VAL A 135 -19.47 -6.62 7.77
N PHE A 136 -20.25 -7.67 8.00
CA PHE A 136 -21.62 -7.59 8.50
C PHE A 136 -21.69 -8.05 9.96
N ASP A 137 -22.26 -7.23 10.84
CA ASP A 137 -22.59 -7.64 12.21
C ASP A 137 -24.08 -8.02 12.29
N PRO A 138 -24.43 -9.27 12.67
CA PRO A 138 -25.81 -9.71 12.78
C PRO A 138 -26.66 -8.87 13.74
N ARG A 139 -26.03 -8.18 14.70
CA ARG A 139 -26.70 -7.31 15.68
C ARG A 139 -26.77 -5.85 15.25
N GLY A 140 -25.84 -5.41 14.42
CA GLY A 140 -25.65 -3.99 14.05
C GLY A 140 -25.83 -3.67 12.57
N GLY A 141 -25.88 -4.67 11.70
CA GLY A 141 -25.93 -4.49 10.25
C GLY A 141 -24.56 -4.19 9.61
N SER A 142 -24.58 -3.66 8.40
CA SER A 142 -23.37 -3.15 7.71
C SER A 142 -23.15 -1.68 8.07
N TRP A 143 -21.92 -1.27 8.04
CA TRP A 143 -21.48 0.11 8.32
C TRP A 143 -21.37 0.92 7.04
#